data_05b3f022c9f1d3dae6309f570ac49bca
#
_entry.id   05b3f022c9f1d3dae6309f570ac49bca
#
_cell.length_a   1.000
_cell.length_b   1.000
_cell.length_c   1.000
_cell.angle_alpha   90.00
_cell.angle_beta   90.00
_cell.angle_gamma   90.00
#
_symmetry.space_group_name_H-M   'P 1'
#
loop_
_entity.id
_entity.type
_entity.pdbx_description
1 polymer ?
#
loop_
_entity_poly.entity_id
_entity_poly.type
_entity_poly.pdbx_seq_one_letter_code
_entity_poly.pdbx_strand_id
1 'polypeptide(L)'
;MSKDNRPAILTSDEATDGQMPTLQDPVAVADEPVDVERLAMLELDNVSHSYRTGKKSFDHGTHHVLNEVSLQLYEGETLGIIGRNGVGKTTLLRLMAGILGPTHGKVRIHPGKSASLLTLGLGFKPELSGRDNAYLSAMLQGSSRKEAKSFLESIKDFSELGESFNEPVKDYSAGMRSRLAFTTALMTHVDILLIDEILSVGDAHFREKALVAMQSRITGGQTVVFVSHMADQVK
;
A
#
# COMPACT_ATOMS: atom_id res chain seq x y z
N MET A 1 3.57 6.11 28.69
CA MET A 1 4.39 7.12 27.99
C MET A 1 3.96 7.10 26.55
N SER A 2 3.24 8.13 26.13
CA SER A 2 2.65 8.24 24.76
C SER A 2 3.79 8.44 23.77
N LYS A 3 3.94 7.51 22.82
CA LYS A 3 4.86 7.69 21.69
C LYS A 3 4.12 8.56 20.66
N ASP A 4 4.58 9.78 20.47
CA ASP A 4 4.10 10.72 19.45
C ASP A 4 4.53 10.17 18.08
N ASN A 5 3.64 9.44 17.42
CA ASN A 5 3.87 8.83 16.11
C ASN A 5 3.33 9.78 15.03
N ARG A 6 4.06 10.89 14.78
CA ARG A 6 3.64 11.85 13.73
C ARG A 6 3.98 11.31 12.35
N PRO A 7 3.05 11.38 11.39
CA PRO A 7 3.32 10.95 10.01
C PRO A 7 4.32 11.91 9.33
N ALA A 8 5.27 11.35 8.60
CA ALA A 8 6.10 12.11 7.66
C ALA A 8 5.28 12.44 6.40
N ILE A 9 5.29 13.70 5.99
CA ILE A 9 4.51 14.21 4.86
C ILE A 9 5.45 14.66 3.76
N LEU A 10 5.34 14.06 2.58
CA LEU A 10 5.98 14.53 1.36
C LEU A 10 4.95 15.35 0.55
N THR A 11 5.17 16.65 0.41
CA THR A 11 4.30 17.54 -0.37
C THR A 11 5.03 18.04 -1.61
N SER A 12 4.35 18.06 -2.76
CA SER A 12 4.81 18.72 -3.98
C SER A 12 3.91 19.91 -4.25
N ASP A 13 4.37 21.12 -3.99
CA ASP A 13 3.69 22.35 -4.39
C ASP A 13 4.53 23.16 -5.39
N GLU A 14 3.78 23.74 -6.33
CA GLU A 14 4.14 24.71 -7.37
C GLU A 14 4.55 24.14 -8.72
N ALA A 15 3.56 24.20 -9.63
CA ALA A 15 3.76 24.10 -11.08
C ALA A 15 3.88 25.51 -11.67
N THR A 16 5.08 25.88 -12.09
CA THR A 16 5.28 26.95 -13.07
C THR A 16 5.91 26.34 -14.31
N ASP A 17 5.21 26.59 -15.44
CA ASP A 17 5.70 26.42 -16.81
C ASP A 17 5.91 24.99 -17.33
N GLY A 18 4.85 24.38 -17.89
CA GLY A 18 4.92 23.41 -18.99
C GLY A 18 5.63 22.07 -18.74
N GLN A 19 6.34 21.89 -17.64
CA GLN A 19 6.97 20.63 -17.23
C GLN A 19 6.09 19.91 -16.22
N MET A 20 5.84 18.63 -16.48
CA MET A 20 5.16 17.78 -15.51
C MET A 20 5.94 17.77 -14.17
N PRO A 21 5.27 17.96 -13.01
CA PRO A 21 5.95 17.93 -11.73
C PRO A 21 6.54 16.55 -11.49
N THR A 22 7.84 16.47 -11.39
CA THR A 22 8.57 15.34 -10.82
C THR A 22 8.60 15.50 -9.31
N LEU A 23 8.60 14.42 -8.55
CA LEU A 23 8.92 14.44 -7.13
C LEU A 23 10.37 14.94 -6.98
N GLN A 24 10.54 16.22 -6.81
CA GLN A 24 11.82 16.85 -6.53
C GLN A 24 11.82 17.25 -5.05
N ASP A 25 12.87 16.86 -4.37
CA ASP A 25 13.27 17.13 -3.00
C ASP A 25 12.41 16.50 -1.88
N PRO A 26 13.01 15.62 -1.07
CA PRO A 26 12.43 15.22 0.20
C PRO A 26 12.40 16.45 1.12
N VAL A 27 11.21 16.84 1.59
CA VAL A 27 11.12 17.81 2.69
C VAL A 27 11.89 17.23 3.86
N ALA A 28 12.88 17.97 4.33
CA ALA A 28 13.73 17.60 5.44
C ALA A 28 12.86 17.20 6.65
N VAL A 29 12.92 15.93 7.02
CA VAL A 29 12.45 15.46 8.31
C VAL A 29 13.31 16.16 9.37
N ALA A 30 12.68 16.87 10.29
CA ALA A 30 13.40 17.51 11.40
C ALA A 30 14.16 16.40 12.17
N ASP A 31 15.48 16.45 12.07
CA ASP A 31 16.41 15.59 12.78
C ASP A 31 16.38 15.96 14.28
N GLU A 32 15.63 15.22 15.08
CA GLU A 32 15.95 15.10 16.51
C GLU A 32 16.74 13.80 16.70
N PRO A 33 17.92 13.84 17.33
CA PRO A 33 18.74 12.66 17.52
C PRO A 33 18.10 11.77 18.59
N VAL A 34 17.32 10.78 18.17
CA VAL A 34 16.92 9.67 19.01
C VAL A 34 17.87 8.53 18.69
N ASP A 35 18.89 8.37 19.52
CA ASP A 35 19.82 7.24 19.54
C ASP A 35 19.09 5.98 20.07
N VAL A 36 18.17 5.50 19.26
CA VAL A 36 17.60 4.17 19.34
C VAL A 36 17.91 3.54 17.98
N GLU A 37 18.65 2.45 17.95
CA GLU A 37 18.86 1.64 16.74
C GLU A 37 17.48 1.26 16.15
N ARG A 38 16.90 2.13 15.33
CA ARG A 38 15.66 1.86 14.62
C ARG A 38 15.97 0.93 13.48
N LEU A 39 15.26 -0.20 13.42
CA LEU A 39 15.41 -1.14 12.32
C LEU A 39 14.88 -0.51 11.02
N ALA A 40 15.78 -0.25 10.07
CA ALA A 40 15.38 0.19 8.74
C ALA A 40 14.70 -0.99 8.01
N MET A 41 13.40 -0.86 7.75
CA MET A 41 12.56 -1.89 7.14
C MET A 41 12.60 -1.83 5.62
N LEU A 42 12.69 -0.60 5.07
CA LEU A 42 12.74 -0.35 3.64
C LEU A 42 13.62 0.88 3.37
N GLU A 43 14.44 0.77 2.33
CA GLU A 43 15.33 1.85 1.89
C GLU A 43 15.20 2.04 0.37
N LEU A 44 15.05 3.27 -0.05
CA LEU A 44 15.23 3.73 -1.42
C LEU A 44 16.51 4.55 -1.48
N ASP A 45 17.38 4.22 -2.44
CA ASP A 45 18.68 4.86 -2.64
C ASP A 45 18.76 5.36 -4.08
N ASN A 46 18.59 6.68 -4.27
CA ASN A 46 18.60 7.38 -5.57
C ASN A 46 17.72 6.71 -6.64
N VAL A 47 16.50 6.33 -6.26
CA VAL A 47 15.58 5.58 -7.11
C VAL A 47 14.97 6.46 -8.18
N SER A 48 15.20 6.11 -9.44
CA SER A 48 14.52 6.69 -10.60
C SER A 48 13.76 5.62 -11.37
N HIS A 49 12.61 5.98 -11.94
CA HIS A 49 11.84 5.06 -12.78
C HIS A 49 11.21 5.76 -13.98
N SER A 50 11.32 5.09 -15.13
CA SER A 50 10.81 5.57 -16.40
C SER A 50 10.08 4.46 -17.15
N TYR A 51 8.94 4.79 -17.74
CA TYR A 51 8.21 3.89 -18.63
C TYR A 51 8.59 4.15 -20.09
N ARG A 52 8.81 3.09 -20.85
CA ARG A 52 8.90 3.18 -22.31
C ARG A 52 7.48 3.34 -22.89
N THR A 53 7.27 4.35 -23.70
CA THR A 53 6.01 4.61 -24.37
C THR A 53 6.22 4.63 -25.87
N GLY A 54 5.28 4.07 -26.65
CA GLY A 54 5.33 4.17 -28.13
C GLY A 54 4.92 5.56 -28.65
N LYS A 55 4.60 6.51 -27.78
CA LYS A 55 4.15 7.86 -28.17
C LYS A 55 5.35 8.79 -28.31
N LYS A 56 5.55 9.38 -29.48
CA LYS A 56 6.59 10.39 -29.77
C LYS A 56 6.45 11.71 -28.97
N SER A 57 5.35 11.86 -28.20
CA SER A 57 5.08 13.05 -27.38
C SER A 57 5.87 13.08 -26.06
N PHE A 58 6.58 12.01 -25.72
CA PHE A 58 7.47 11.95 -24.57
C PHE A 58 8.92 11.91 -25.05
N ASP A 59 9.85 12.36 -24.22
CA ASP A 59 11.27 12.45 -24.53
C ASP A 59 11.81 11.14 -25.11
N HIS A 60 12.03 11.10 -26.42
CA HIS A 60 12.41 9.93 -27.20
C HIS A 60 11.58 8.64 -26.91
N GLY A 61 10.29 8.78 -26.55
CA GLY A 61 9.43 7.65 -26.18
C GLY A 61 9.63 7.13 -24.75
N THR A 62 10.24 7.93 -23.89
CA THR A 62 10.44 7.63 -22.46
C THR A 62 9.61 8.61 -21.62
N HIS A 63 8.87 8.08 -20.65
CA HIS A 63 8.13 8.87 -19.67
C HIS A 63 8.79 8.71 -18.30
N HIS A 64 9.47 9.76 -17.85
CA HIS A 64 10.08 9.81 -16.52
C HIS A 64 9.01 10.05 -15.48
N VAL A 65 8.96 9.21 -14.45
CA VAL A 65 7.91 9.25 -13.41
C VAL A 65 8.51 9.54 -12.04
N LEU A 66 9.68 8.98 -11.75
CA LEU A 66 10.41 9.23 -10.50
C LEU A 66 11.84 9.60 -10.83
N ASN A 67 12.40 10.56 -10.09
CA ASN A 67 13.76 11.03 -10.27
C ASN A 67 14.47 11.11 -8.91
N GLU A 68 15.52 10.29 -8.75
CA GLU A 68 16.47 10.32 -7.63
C GLU A 68 15.82 10.31 -6.22
N VAL A 69 14.74 9.55 -6.05
CA VAL A 69 14.02 9.46 -4.77
C VAL A 69 14.85 8.65 -3.78
N SER A 70 15.15 9.23 -2.62
CA SER A 70 15.82 8.56 -1.51
C SER A 70 14.98 8.72 -0.24
N LEU A 71 14.74 7.61 0.47
CA LEU A 71 14.05 7.60 1.75
C LEU A 71 14.38 6.33 2.53
N GLN A 72 14.19 6.38 3.83
CA GLN A 72 14.23 5.22 4.72
C GLN A 72 12.93 5.15 5.52
N LEU A 73 12.42 3.93 5.71
CA LEU A 73 11.23 3.62 6.49
C LEU A 73 11.64 2.68 7.63
N TYR A 74 11.32 3.04 8.85
CA TYR A 74 11.70 2.29 10.04
C TYR A 74 10.54 1.45 10.58
N GLU A 75 10.86 0.46 11.41
CA GLU A 75 9.87 -0.41 12.04
C GLU A 75 8.85 0.39 12.87
N GLY A 76 7.57 0.11 12.67
CA GLY A 76 6.46 0.80 13.33
C GLY A 76 6.18 2.21 12.83
N GLU A 77 6.88 2.67 11.79
CA GLU A 77 6.68 4.00 11.23
C GLU A 77 5.51 4.02 10.24
N THR A 78 4.79 5.14 10.24
CA THR A 78 3.75 5.42 9.24
C THR A 78 4.19 6.57 8.34
N LEU A 79 4.35 6.28 7.04
CA LEU A 79 4.73 7.26 6.03
C LEU A 79 3.53 7.62 5.16
N GLY A 80 3.11 8.89 5.18
CA GLY A 80 2.10 9.44 4.27
C GLY A 80 2.73 10.10 3.06
N ILE A 81 2.32 9.70 1.85
CA ILE A 81 2.76 10.29 0.59
C ILE A 81 1.60 11.05 -0.03
N ILE A 82 1.74 12.38 -0.13
CA ILE A 82 0.72 13.26 -0.68
C ILE A 82 1.20 13.83 -2.00
N GLY A 83 0.30 13.96 -2.96
CA GLY A 83 0.63 14.57 -4.25
C GLY A 83 -0.52 14.49 -5.24
N ARG A 84 -0.44 15.28 -6.32
CA ARG A 84 -1.45 15.31 -7.40
C ARG A 84 -1.53 13.95 -8.12
N ASN A 85 -2.65 13.72 -8.80
CA ASN A 85 -2.80 12.52 -9.64
C ASN A 85 -1.78 12.55 -10.79
N GLY A 86 -1.16 11.39 -11.07
CA GLY A 86 -0.18 11.24 -12.14
C GLY A 86 1.28 11.55 -11.76
N VAL A 87 1.59 12.01 -10.53
CA VAL A 87 2.98 12.32 -10.10
C VAL A 87 3.84 11.09 -9.78
N GLY A 88 3.31 9.88 -9.92
CA GLY A 88 4.11 8.66 -9.70
C GLY A 88 3.90 7.96 -8.36
N LYS A 89 2.94 8.37 -7.52
CA LYS A 89 2.67 7.77 -6.20
C LYS A 89 2.46 6.25 -6.27
N THR A 90 1.57 5.79 -7.14
CA THR A 90 1.32 4.34 -7.36
C THR A 90 2.57 3.62 -7.88
N THR A 91 3.37 4.29 -8.73
CA THR A 91 4.64 3.74 -9.22
C THR A 91 5.63 3.56 -8.07
N LEU A 92 5.72 4.53 -7.18
CA LEU A 92 6.57 4.46 -5.98
C LEU A 92 6.16 3.29 -5.07
N LEU A 93 4.86 3.13 -4.78
CA LEU A 93 4.38 1.99 -4.01
C LEU A 93 4.70 0.64 -4.67
N ARG A 94 4.58 0.55 -6.00
CA ARG A 94 4.92 -0.68 -6.74
C ARG A 94 6.41 -1.00 -6.70
N LEU A 95 7.27 0.02 -6.69
CA LEU A 95 8.71 -0.15 -6.49
C LEU A 95 9.02 -0.63 -5.07
N MET A 96 8.39 -0.03 -4.05
CA MET A 96 8.51 -0.44 -2.65
C MET A 96 8.03 -1.87 -2.43
N ALA A 97 6.97 -2.29 -3.13
CA ALA A 97 6.44 -3.66 -3.09
C ALA A 97 7.28 -4.68 -3.88
N GLY A 98 8.32 -4.24 -4.59
CA GLY A 98 9.10 -5.11 -5.48
C GLY A 98 8.35 -5.59 -6.73
N ILE A 99 7.18 -5.02 -7.03
CA ILE A 99 6.38 -5.34 -8.24
C ILE A 99 7.06 -4.77 -9.49
N LEU A 100 7.72 -3.62 -9.34
CA LEU A 100 8.51 -2.98 -10.39
C LEU A 100 9.97 -2.89 -9.93
N GLY A 101 10.90 -3.04 -10.90
CA GLY A 101 12.30 -2.70 -10.68
C GLY A 101 12.56 -1.21 -10.99
N PRO A 102 13.45 -0.52 -10.25
CA PRO A 102 13.85 0.83 -10.60
C PRO A 102 14.67 0.86 -11.90
N THR A 103 14.59 1.96 -12.65
CA THR A 103 15.46 2.19 -13.82
C THR A 103 16.88 2.52 -13.37
N HIS A 104 17.03 3.29 -12.29
CA HIS A 104 18.27 3.61 -11.61
C HIS A 104 18.06 3.58 -10.09
N GLY A 105 19.16 3.46 -9.34
CA GLY A 105 19.14 3.36 -7.90
C GLY A 105 18.79 1.96 -7.40
N LYS A 106 18.44 1.86 -6.11
CA LYS A 106 18.14 0.57 -5.46
C LYS A 106 16.99 0.70 -4.48
N VAL A 107 16.14 -0.33 -4.45
CA VAL A 107 15.14 -0.52 -3.40
C VAL A 107 15.59 -1.73 -2.58
N ARG A 108 15.69 -1.58 -1.28
CA ARG A 108 16.07 -2.64 -0.34
C ARG A 108 15.01 -2.80 0.71
N ILE A 109 14.56 -4.04 0.91
CA ILE A 109 13.73 -4.44 2.06
C ILE A 109 14.64 -5.19 3.02
N HIS A 110 14.48 -4.98 4.33
CA HIS A 110 15.28 -5.66 5.34
C HIS A 110 15.18 -7.18 5.17
N PRO A 111 16.30 -7.93 5.26
CA PRO A 111 16.29 -9.39 5.14
C PRO A 111 15.29 -10.04 6.10
N GLY A 112 14.48 -10.95 5.55
CA GLY A 112 13.42 -11.65 6.31
C GLY A 112 12.13 -10.85 6.53
N LYS A 113 12.04 -9.62 6.02
CA LYS A 113 10.83 -8.79 6.06
C LYS A 113 10.13 -8.77 4.71
N SER A 114 8.81 -8.56 4.74
CA SER A 114 7.94 -8.54 3.58
C SER A 114 7.23 -7.20 3.42
N ALA A 115 7.09 -6.73 2.18
CA ALA A 115 6.25 -5.59 1.85
C ALA A 115 5.13 -6.05 0.93
N SER A 116 3.90 -5.65 1.21
CA SER A 116 2.76 -5.96 0.36
C SER A 116 1.94 -4.72 0.05
N LEU A 117 1.66 -4.53 -1.24
CA LEU A 117 0.69 -3.55 -1.69
C LEU A 117 -0.72 -4.11 -1.43
N LEU A 118 -1.53 -3.36 -0.70
CA LEU A 118 -2.93 -3.70 -0.43
C LEU A 118 -3.71 -3.73 -1.76
N THR A 119 -3.65 -4.86 -2.44
CA THR A 119 -4.33 -5.08 -3.72
C THR A 119 -5.62 -5.85 -3.45
N LEU A 120 -6.73 -5.16 -3.64
CA LEU A 120 -8.04 -5.76 -3.39
C LEU A 120 -8.35 -6.88 -4.39
N GLY A 121 -8.58 -8.08 -3.88
CA GLY A 121 -8.95 -9.24 -4.70
C GLY A 121 -7.81 -9.83 -5.53
N LEU A 122 -6.56 -9.73 -5.05
CA LEU A 122 -5.42 -10.34 -5.72
C LEU A 122 -5.66 -11.84 -5.98
N GLY A 123 -5.62 -12.22 -7.25
CA GLY A 123 -5.76 -13.60 -7.68
C GLY A 123 -7.19 -14.16 -7.60
N PHE A 124 -8.20 -13.35 -7.37
CA PHE A 124 -9.60 -13.80 -7.31
C PHE A 124 -10.04 -14.48 -8.60
N LYS A 125 -10.66 -15.65 -8.44
CA LYS A 125 -11.24 -16.46 -9.52
C LYS A 125 -12.75 -16.47 -9.35
N PRO A 126 -13.52 -15.99 -10.34
CA PRO A 126 -14.97 -15.88 -10.22
C PRO A 126 -15.68 -17.20 -9.92
N GLU A 127 -15.13 -18.31 -10.41
CA GLU A 127 -15.71 -19.65 -10.28
C GLU A 127 -15.50 -20.30 -8.92
N LEU A 128 -14.55 -19.79 -8.14
CA LEU A 128 -14.24 -20.30 -6.80
C LEU A 128 -15.10 -19.59 -5.75
N SER A 129 -15.30 -20.27 -4.63
CA SER A 129 -16.01 -19.72 -3.47
C SER A 129 -15.26 -18.51 -2.88
N GLY A 130 -15.94 -17.69 -2.08
CA GLY A 130 -15.30 -16.63 -1.32
C GLY A 130 -14.22 -17.17 -0.38
N ARG A 131 -14.48 -18.34 0.24
CA ARG A 131 -13.52 -19.05 1.10
C ARG A 131 -12.25 -19.43 0.34
N ASP A 132 -12.37 -20.04 -0.83
CA ASP A 132 -11.21 -20.45 -1.63
C ASP A 132 -10.44 -19.26 -2.16
N ASN A 133 -11.14 -18.21 -2.59
CA ASN A 133 -10.52 -16.96 -3.02
C ASN A 133 -9.75 -16.27 -1.88
N ALA A 134 -10.33 -16.20 -0.68
CA ALA A 134 -9.65 -15.67 0.49
C ALA A 134 -8.38 -16.47 0.81
N TYR A 135 -8.48 -17.79 0.79
CA TYR A 135 -7.34 -18.69 1.04
C TYR A 135 -6.20 -18.45 0.02
N LEU A 136 -6.54 -18.47 -1.29
CA LEU A 136 -5.56 -18.30 -2.34
C LEU A 136 -4.93 -16.89 -2.32
N SER A 137 -5.75 -15.88 -2.08
CA SER A 137 -5.28 -14.48 -2.01
C SER A 137 -4.33 -14.27 -0.83
N ALA A 138 -4.64 -14.83 0.35
CA ALA A 138 -3.74 -14.77 1.50
C ALA A 138 -2.38 -15.44 1.21
N MET A 139 -2.40 -16.59 0.53
CA MET A 139 -1.15 -17.27 0.11
C MET A 139 -0.36 -16.44 -0.92
N LEU A 140 -1.03 -15.81 -1.89
CA LEU A 140 -0.38 -14.93 -2.87
C LEU A 140 0.24 -13.69 -2.23
N GLN A 141 -0.27 -13.28 -1.08
CA GLN A 141 0.28 -12.18 -0.27
C GLN A 141 1.38 -12.64 0.69
N GLY A 142 1.80 -13.90 0.63
CA GLY A 142 2.95 -14.43 1.36
C GLY A 142 2.63 -15.27 2.60
N SER A 143 1.34 -15.44 2.95
CA SER A 143 0.97 -16.33 4.07
C SER A 143 1.27 -17.79 3.75
N SER A 144 1.74 -18.53 4.74
CA SER A 144 1.82 -19.99 4.66
C SER A 144 0.42 -20.63 4.57
N ARG A 145 0.35 -21.87 4.12
CA ARG A 145 -0.93 -22.63 4.06
C ARG A 145 -1.65 -22.71 5.41
N LYS A 146 -0.89 -22.82 6.49
CA LYS A 146 -1.45 -22.92 7.85
C LYS A 146 -2.03 -21.57 8.29
N GLU A 147 -1.32 -20.50 8.07
CA GLU A 147 -1.77 -19.14 8.38
C GLU A 147 -2.98 -18.74 7.53
N ALA A 148 -2.93 -18.96 6.21
CA ALA A 148 -4.06 -18.68 5.33
C ALA A 148 -5.34 -19.40 5.78
N LYS A 149 -5.24 -20.66 6.24
CA LYS A 149 -6.38 -21.39 6.80
C LYS A 149 -6.88 -20.80 8.11
N SER A 150 -5.98 -20.35 8.99
CA SER A 150 -6.38 -19.79 10.30
C SER A 150 -7.14 -18.47 10.18
N PHE A 151 -6.97 -17.73 9.08
CA PHE A 151 -7.66 -16.46 8.85
C PHE A 151 -9.09 -16.61 8.34
N LEU A 152 -9.48 -17.76 7.79
CA LEU A 152 -10.72 -17.90 7.04
C LEU A 152 -11.98 -17.58 7.85
N GLU A 153 -12.07 -18.00 9.09
CA GLU A 153 -13.23 -17.70 9.93
C GLU A 153 -13.27 -16.20 10.29
N SER A 154 -12.13 -15.61 10.64
CA SER A 154 -12.04 -14.16 10.87
C SER A 154 -12.39 -13.35 9.62
N ILE A 155 -12.00 -13.84 8.43
CA ILE A 155 -12.36 -13.22 7.16
C ILE A 155 -13.87 -13.32 6.92
N LYS A 156 -14.48 -14.50 7.16
CA LYS A 156 -15.93 -14.68 7.06
C LYS A 156 -16.68 -13.70 7.96
N ASP A 157 -16.30 -13.63 9.22
CA ASP A 157 -16.95 -12.79 10.23
C ASP A 157 -16.80 -11.31 9.93
N PHE A 158 -15.57 -10.86 9.64
CA PHE A 158 -15.31 -9.44 9.39
C PHE A 158 -15.95 -8.96 8.09
N SER A 159 -15.93 -9.76 7.02
CA SER A 159 -16.54 -9.42 5.73
C SER A 159 -18.06 -9.40 5.73
N GLU A 160 -18.69 -9.99 6.77
CA GLU A 160 -20.16 -10.08 6.93
C GLU A 160 -20.84 -10.76 5.74
N LEU A 161 -20.18 -11.75 5.14
CA LEU A 161 -20.72 -12.47 3.99
C LEU A 161 -21.63 -13.63 4.39
N GLY A 162 -21.60 -14.05 5.66
CA GLY A 162 -22.42 -15.15 6.15
C GLY A 162 -22.25 -16.43 5.33
N GLU A 163 -23.33 -17.06 4.92
CA GLU A 163 -23.31 -18.27 4.11
C GLU A 163 -22.79 -18.05 2.69
N SER A 164 -22.94 -16.84 2.16
CA SER A 164 -22.39 -16.48 0.83
C SER A 164 -20.88 -16.65 0.76
N PHE A 165 -20.18 -16.69 1.91
CA PHE A 165 -18.73 -16.96 1.95
C PHE A 165 -18.34 -18.28 1.28
N ASN A 166 -19.25 -19.24 1.24
CA ASN A 166 -19.04 -20.53 0.59
C ASN A 166 -19.55 -20.60 -0.86
N GLU A 167 -20.21 -19.53 -1.35
CA GLU A 167 -20.72 -19.46 -2.71
C GLU A 167 -19.68 -18.88 -3.70
N PRO A 168 -19.80 -19.17 -5.01
CA PRO A 168 -18.90 -18.65 -6.04
C PRO A 168 -18.89 -17.11 -6.09
N VAL A 169 -17.72 -16.50 -6.21
CA VAL A 169 -17.55 -15.03 -6.22
C VAL A 169 -18.21 -14.38 -7.45
N LYS A 170 -18.44 -15.13 -8.54
CA LYS A 170 -19.20 -14.63 -9.72
C LYS A 170 -20.61 -14.18 -9.35
N ASP A 171 -21.20 -14.77 -8.31
CA ASP A 171 -22.57 -14.48 -7.86
C ASP A 171 -22.61 -13.33 -6.82
N TYR A 172 -21.43 -12.77 -6.47
CA TYR A 172 -21.34 -11.68 -5.51
C TYR A 172 -21.68 -10.33 -6.14
N SER A 173 -22.35 -9.48 -5.36
CA SER A 173 -22.42 -8.04 -5.68
C SER A 173 -21.02 -7.40 -5.68
N ALA A 174 -20.89 -6.22 -6.26
CA ALA A 174 -19.64 -5.46 -6.21
C ALA A 174 -19.21 -5.16 -4.74
N GLY A 175 -20.19 -4.84 -3.88
CA GLY A 175 -19.96 -4.60 -2.45
C GLY A 175 -19.45 -5.86 -1.73
N MET A 176 -20.04 -7.03 -1.98
CA MET A 176 -19.59 -8.29 -1.40
C MET A 176 -18.15 -8.64 -1.83
N ARG A 177 -17.84 -8.46 -3.12
CA ARG A 177 -16.47 -8.68 -3.62
C ARG A 177 -15.46 -7.76 -2.97
N SER A 178 -15.79 -6.47 -2.84
CA SER A 178 -14.87 -5.50 -2.23
C SER A 178 -14.70 -5.74 -0.73
N ARG A 179 -15.74 -6.15 0.01
CA ARG A 179 -15.66 -6.53 1.43
C ARG A 179 -14.76 -7.75 1.62
N LEU A 180 -14.95 -8.82 0.82
CA LEU A 180 -14.09 -9.99 0.86
C LEU A 180 -12.63 -9.64 0.57
N ALA A 181 -12.39 -8.89 -0.49
CA ALA A 181 -11.07 -8.51 -0.94
C ALA A 181 -10.31 -7.67 0.10
N PHE A 182 -10.98 -6.65 0.66
CA PHE A 182 -10.43 -5.81 1.72
C PHE A 182 -10.12 -6.63 2.98
N THR A 183 -11.08 -7.43 3.44
CA THR A 183 -10.92 -8.23 4.66
C THR A 183 -9.76 -9.22 4.53
N THR A 184 -9.66 -9.89 3.38
CA THR A 184 -8.56 -10.82 3.12
C THR A 184 -7.20 -10.11 3.20
N ALA A 185 -7.07 -8.96 2.54
CA ALA A 185 -5.84 -8.19 2.57
C ALA A 185 -5.54 -7.61 3.97
N LEU A 186 -6.56 -7.20 4.71
CA LEU A 186 -6.42 -6.73 6.09
C LEU A 186 -5.95 -7.84 7.03
N MET A 187 -6.46 -9.08 6.90
CA MET A 187 -6.12 -10.19 7.81
C MET A 187 -4.77 -10.82 7.50
N THR A 188 -4.22 -10.61 6.31
CA THR A 188 -2.90 -11.12 5.93
C THR A 188 -1.81 -10.36 6.69
N HIS A 189 -0.89 -11.12 7.33
CA HIS A 189 0.26 -10.53 8.01
C HIS A 189 1.35 -10.19 7.01
N VAL A 190 1.76 -8.92 7.03
CA VAL A 190 2.90 -8.40 6.27
C VAL A 190 3.68 -7.45 7.17
N ASP A 191 4.99 -7.36 6.99
CA ASP A 191 5.82 -6.47 7.81
C ASP A 191 5.63 -5.01 7.44
N ILE A 192 5.54 -4.71 6.13
CA ILE A 192 5.30 -3.37 5.59
C ILE A 192 4.02 -3.38 4.77
N LEU A 193 3.03 -2.63 5.20
CA LEU A 193 1.75 -2.48 4.51
C LEU A 193 1.78 -1.23 3.63
N LEU A 194 1.64 -1.44 2.32
CA LEU A 194 1.61 -0.36 1.32
C LEU A 194 0.18 -0.16 0.84
N ILE A 195 -0.31 1.08 0.89
CA ILE A 195 -1.71 1.40 0.69
C ILE A 195 -1.86 2.47 -0.40
N ASP A 196 -2.48 2.13 -1.53
CA ASP A 196 -2.74 3.06 -2.63
C ASP A 196 -4.19 3.56 -2.57
N GLU A 197 -4.37 4.84 -2.28
CA GLU A 197 -5.63 5.59 -2.32
C GLU A 197 -6.89 4.75 -1.96
N ILE A 198 -7.10 4.51 -0.69
CA ILE A 198 -8.15 3.61 -0.17
C ILE A 198 -9.33 4.47 0.30
N LEU A 199 -10.48 4.00 0.26
CA LEU A 199 -11.39 3.02 0.73
C LEU A 199 -12.76 3.19 0.07
N SER A 200 -12.86 2.91 -1.18
CA SER A 200 -14.19 2.74 -1.78
C SER A 200 -14.64 1.29 -1.60
N VAL A 201 -14.58 0.79 -0.34
CA VAL A 201 -14.93 -0.60 -0.03
C VAL A 201 -16.31 -0.70 0.61
N GLY A 202 -17.17 -1.53 0.06
CA GLY A 202 -18.48 -1.82 0.63
C GLY A 202 -19.42 -0.60 0.70
N ASP A 203 -20.37 -0.69 1.60
CA ASP A 203 -21.29 0.39 1.96
C ASP A 203 -20.71 1.30 3.07
N ALA A 204 -21.47 2.31 3.50
CA ALA A 204 -21.02 3.28 4.50
C ALA A 204 -20.67 2.61 5.84
N HIS A 205 -21.46 1.61 6.27
CA HIS A 205 -21.23 0.89 7.53
C HIS A 205 -19.92 0.09 7.48
N PHE A 206 -19.72 -0.68 6.42
CA PHE A 206 -18.50 -1.45 6.26
C PHE A 206 -17.25 -0.55 6.12
N ARG A 207 -17.40 0.59 5.48
CA ARG A 207 -16.30 1.57 5.35
C ARG A 207 -15.83 2.10 6.71
N GLU A 208 -16.76 2.44 7.59
CA GLU A 208 -16.43 2.87 8.95
C GLU A 208 -15.69 1.77 9.73
N LYS A 209 -16.20 0.54 9.68
CA LYS A 209 -15.56 -0.65 10.28
C LYS A 209 -14.15 -0.88 9.72
N ALA A 210 -13.97 -0.74 8.40
CA ALA A 210 -12.69 -0.88 7.72
C ALA A 210 -11.68 0.19 8.17
N LEU A 211 -12.12 1.45 8.32
CA LEU A 211 -11.28 2.55 8.81
C LEU A 211 -10.80 2.29 10.23
N VAL A 212 -11.70 1.90 11.14
CA VAL A 212 -11.35 1.58 12.54
C VAL A 212 -10.33 0.44 12.59
N ALA A 213 -10.52 -0.62 11.80
CA ALA A 213 -9.60 -1.74 11.76
C ALA A 213 -8.22 -1.35 11.21
N MET A 214 -8.19 -0.48 10.19
CA MET A 214 -6.95 0.04 9.64
C MET A 214 -6.22 0.93 10.66
N GLN A 215 -6.93 1.84 11.32
CA GLN A 215 -6.36 2.68 12.37
C GLN A 215 -5.78 1.84 13.52
N SER A 216 -6.49 0.80 13.93
CA SER A 216 -5.99 -0.13 14.96
C SER A 216 -4.68 -0.80 14.58
N ARG A 217 -4.49 -1.14 13.30
CA ARG A 217 -3.21 -1.68 12.81
C ARG A 217 -2.09 -0.64 12.88
N ILE A 218 -2.35 0.57 12.44
CA ILE A 218 -1.39 1.69 12.46
C ILE A 218 -0.95 1.97 13.90
N THR A 219 -1.92 2.12 14.81
CA THR A 219 -1.62 2.38 16.24
C THR A 219 -1.01 1.18 16.95
N GLY A 220 -1.21 -0.03 16.43
CA GLY A 220 -0.59 -1.27 16.91
C GLY A 220 0.87 -1.46 16.52
N GLY A 221 1.51 -0.48 15.88
CA GLY A 221 2.93 -0.52 15.51
C GLY A 221 3.21 -1.20 14.16
N GLN A 222 2.19 -1.37 13.30
CA GLN A 222 2.37 -1.81 11.93
C GLN A 222 3.17 -0.76 11.15
N THR A 223 4.20 -1.18 10.42
CA THR A 223 4.87 -0.30 9.46
C THR A 223 3.98 -0.10 8.24
N VAL A 224 3.65 1.16 7.94
CA VAL A 224 2.66 1.49 6.90
C VAL A 224 3.17 2.61 5.98
N VAL A 225 2.98 2.45 4.68
CA VAL A 225 3.08 3.55 3.72
C VAL A 225 1.71 3.73 3.07
N PHE A 226 1.17 4.92 3.12
CA PHE A 226 -0.09 5.20 2.46
C PHE A 226 0.01 6.42 1.55
N VAL A 227 -0.74 6.37 0.45
CA VAL A 227 -0.82 7.43 -0.55
C VAL A 227 -2.19 8.06 -0.48
N SER A 228 -2.24 9.39 -0.46
CA SER A 228 -3.48 10.15 -0.55
C SER A 228 -3.33 11.33 -1.51
N HIS A 229 -4.43 11.76 -2.08
CA HIS A 229 -4.52 13.04 -2.81
C HIS A 229 -5.09 14.16 -1.92
N MET A 230 -5.55 13.85 -0.71
CA MET A 230 -6.12 14.82 0.24
C MET A 230 -5.20 15.00 1.44
N ALA A 231 -4.69 16.20 1.64
CA ALA A 231 -3.81 16.54 2.76
C ALA A 231 -4.48 16.35 4.13
N ASP A 232 -5.82 16.44 4.20
CA ASP A 232 -6.58 16.32 5.45
C ASP A 232 -6.68 14.87 5.99
N GLN A 233 -6.33 13.87 5.18
CA GLN A 233 -6.33 12.46 5.61
C GLN A 233 -5.04 12.05 6.34
N VAL A 234 -4.08 12.96 6.47
CA VAL A 234 -2.73 12.70 6.98
C VAL A 234 -2.51 13.32 8.37
N LYS A 235 -3.55 13.90 8.97
CA LYS A 235 -3.50 14.49 10.32
C LYS A 235 -3.83 13.49 11.40
#